data_8d714d5ee45f73799577dfd6a6ed75c2
#
_entry.id   8d714d5ee45f73799577dfd6a6ed75c2
#
_cell.length_a   1.000
_cell.length_b   1.000
_cell.length_c   1.000
_cell.angle_alpha   90.00
_cell.angle_beta   90.00
_cell.angle_gamma   90.00
#
_symmetry.space_group_name_H-M   'P 1'
#
loop_
_entity.id
_entity.type
_entity.pdbx_description
1 polymer ?
#
loop_
_entity_poly.entity_id
_entity_poly.type
_entity_poly.pdbx_seq_one_letter_code
_entity_poly.pdbx_strand_id
1 'polypeptide(L)'
;MPPLRMADIGVCMGAAASMPAGLELAVGPEQRIFGFIGDSTLFHSGLTGIANAVYNHHRFVLVVLDNMVTAMTGHQPSPGRDASLPQAPGTPPLTSIDMEAVIRALGVEHIQTVRPTNLKKVAEATRAALDHDGVSVIICREPCPLHMRRLSKAKKPVFGINEERCVNCHTCVDTFGCPAFQLRDGKVSIDPVQCIGCAVCAQVCPNNAIRPQK
;
A
#
# COMPACT_ATOMS: atom_id res chain seq x y z
N MET A 1 -2.30 9.69 -12.29
CA MET A 1 -3.05 8.98 -13.37
C MET A 1 -4.53 9.08 -13.07
N PRO A 2 -5.39 9.33 -14.07
CA PRO A 2 -6.82 9.23 -13.88
C PRO A 2 -7.23 7.81 -13.45
N PRO A 3 -8.33 7.64 -12.66
CA PRO A 3 -9.18 8.72 -12.18
C PRO A 3 -8.64 9.45 -10.95
N LEU A 4 -7.77 8.82 -10.16
CA LEU A 4 -7.44 9.29 -8.81
C LEU A 4 -6.46 10.48 -8.76
N ARG A 5 -5.64 10.68 -9.77
CA ARG A 5 -4.62 11.76 -9.85
C ARG A 5 -3.78 11.93 -8.56
N MET A 6 -3.43 10.81 -7.92
CA MET A 6 -2.80 10.78 -6.59
C MET A 6 -1.28 10.85 -6.61
N ALA A 7 -0.66 10.97 -7.76
CA ALA A 7 0.80 11.09 -7.89
C ALA A 7 1.13 12.36 -8.66
N ASP A 8 1.88 13.25 -8.04
CA ASP A 8 2.36 14.48 -8.65
C ASP A 8 3.60 14.20 -9.50
N ILE A 9 4.46 13.28 -9.03
CA ILE A 9 5.72 12.98 -9.70
C ILE A 9 6.08 11.50 -9.58
N GLY A 10 6.65 10.95 -10.64
CA GLY A 10 7.19 9.58 -10.68
C GLY A 10 8.43 9.53 -11.56
N VAL A 11 9.55 9.05 -11.02
CA VAL A 11 10.83 9.01 -11.74
C VAL A 11 11.31 7.58 -11.93
N CYS A 12 11.92 6.99 -10.91
CA CYS A 12 12.45 5.63 -10.96
C CYS A 12 12.20 4.89 -9.64
N MET A 13 12.38 3.56 -9.68
CA MET A 13 12.28 2.72 -8.48
C MET A 13 13.36 3.15 -7.48
N GLY A 14 12.93 3.40 -6.23
CA GLY A 14 13.81 3.88 -5.15
C GLY A 14 13.83 5.39 -4.95
N ALA A 15 13.53 6.19 -5.96
CA ALA A 15 13.53 7.66 -5.86
C ALA A 15 12.58 8.19 -4.77
N ALA A 16 11.52 7.46 -4.44
CA ALA A 16 10.58 7.85 -3.39
C ALA A 16 11.19 7.94 -1.98
N ALA A 17 12.36 7.37 -1.74
CA ALA A 17 13.06 7.50 -0.46
C ALA A 17 14.06 8.67 -0.42
N SER A 18 14.47 9.21 -1.58
CA SER A 18 15.47 10.29 -1.67
C SER A 18 14.90 11.60 -2.23
N MET A 19 14.01 11.51 -3.23
CA MET A 19 13.44 12.69 -3.88
C MET A 19 12.61 13.58 -2.93
N PRO A 20 11.84 13.05 -1.94
CA PRO A 20 11.14 13.86 -0.96
C PRO A 20 12.03 14.86 -0.22
N ALA A 21 13.26 14.48 0.10
CA ALA A 21 14.23 15.36 0.75
C ALA A 21 14.56 16.60 -0.10
N GLY A 22 14.77 16.41 -1.42
CA GLY A 22 14.99 17.54 -2.33
C GLY A 22 13.73 18.37 -2.58
N LEU A 23 12.58 17.74 -2.67
CA LEU A 23 11.30 18.43 -2.87
C LEU A 23 10.94 19.30 -1.67
N GLU A 24 11.17 18.82 -0.45
CA GLU A 24 10.94 19.59 0.78
C GLU A 24 11.65 20.95 0.76
N LEU A 25 12.91 20.94 0.33
CA LEU A 25 13.70 22.18 0.19
C LEU A 25 13.13 23.14 -0.87
N ALA A 26 12.47 22.58 -1.90
CA ALA A 26 11.92 23.37 -2.99
C ALA A 26 10.53 23.94 -2.70
N VAL A 27 9.67 23.19 -1.98
CA VAL A 27 8.27 23.58 -1.75
C VAL A 27 8.04 24.27 -0.39
N GLY A 28 9.02 24.17 0.52
CA GLY A 28 8.96 24.78 1.84
C GLY A 28 8.21 23.95 2.89
N PRO A 29 8.27 24.37 4.18
CA PRO A 29 7.88 23.57 5.34
C PRO A 29 6.35 23.38 5.48
N GLU A 30 5.54 24.21 4.83
CA GLU A 30 4.07 24.14 4.90
C GLU A 30 3.50 22.95 4.13
N GLN A 31 4.23 22.44 3.16
CA GLN A 31 3.79 21.30 2.36
C GLN A 31 4.31 19.99 2.92
N ARG A 32 3.43 18.98 2.93
CA ARG A 32 3.78 17.62 3.33
C ARG A 32 4.00 16.75 2.11
N ILE A 33 5.12 16.07 2.09
CA ILE A 33 5.53 15.21 0.98
C ILE A 33 5.36 13.75 1.39
N PHE A 34 4.75 12.97 0.51
CA PHE A 34 4.64 11.53 0.64
C PHE A 34 5.46 10.84 -0.42
N GLY A 35 6.35 9.93 0.00
CA GLY A 35 7.03 8.99 -0.89
C GLY A 35 6.36 7.62 -0.79
N PHE A 36 6.15 6.93 -1.92
CA PHE A 36 5.62 5.56 -1.94
C PHE A 36 6.63 4.61 -2.54
N ILE A 37 7.02 3.56 -1.80
CA ILE A 37 8.04 2.60 -2.22
C ILE A 37 7.58 1.17 -1.92
N GLY A 38 7.92 0.20 -2.77
CA GLY A 38 7.70 -1.21 -2.49
C GLY A 38 8.76 -1.79 -1.54
N ASP A 39 8.41 -2.85 -0.83
CA ASP A 39 9.27 -3.57 0.11
C ASP A 39 10.61 -4.02 -0.48
N SER A 40 10.58 -4.66 -1.63
CA SER A 40 11.78 -5.10 -2.33
C SER A 40 12.65 -3.91 -2.77
N THR A 41 12.03 -2.85 -3.27
CA THR A 41 12.72 -1.63 -3.69
C THR A 41 13.34 -0.90 -2.51
N LEU A 42 12.69 -0.90 -1.35
CA LEU A 42 13.26 -0.34 -0.12
C LEU A 42 14.61 -0.98 0.20
N PHE A 43 14.70 -2.32 0.17
CA PHE A 43 15.94 -3.03 0.51
C PHE A 43 17.04 -2.81 -0.53
N HIS A 44 16.71 -2.74 -1.83
CA HIS A 44 17.78 -2.62 -2.83
C HIS A 44 18.25 -1.17 -3.08
N SER A 45 17.43 -0.14 -2.78
CA SER A 45 17.80 1.26 -3.10
C SER A 45 17.18 2.33 -2.19
N GLY A 46 16.26 1.97 -1.29
CA GLY A 46 15.58 2.95 -0.43
C GLY A 46 16.34 3.29 0.85
N LEU A 47 17.11 2.36 1.42
CA LEU A 47 17.75 2.53 2.74
C LEU A 47 18.74 3.69 2.78
N THR A 48 19.51 3.89 1.72
CA THR A 48 20.44 5.01 1.61
C THR A 48 19.74 6.37 1.58
N GLY A 49 18.57 6.43 0.93
CA GLY A 49 17.72 7.64 0.92
C GLY A 49 17.19 7.99 2.31
N ILE A 50 16.76 6.98 3.07
CA ILE A 50 16.32 7.16 4.48
C ILE A 50 17.49 7.66 5.34
N ALA A 51 18.67 7.01 5.25
CA ALA A 51 19.84 7.42 6.01
C ALA A 51 20.24 8.88 5.73
N ASN A 52 20.24 9.28 4.45
CA ASN A 52 20.48 10.67 4.06
C ASN A 52 19.45 11.64 4.64
N ALA A 53 18.16 11.27 4.58
CA ALA A 53 17.07 12.11 5.05
C ALA A 53 17.13 12.32 6.57
N VAL A 54 17.38 11.27 7.34
CA VAL A 54 17.54 11.35 8.79
C VAL A 54 18.76 12.19 9.17
N TYR A 55 19.91 11.95 8.52
CA TYR A 55 21.14 12.68 8.78
C TYR A 55 20.99 14.19 8.55
N ASN A 56 20.22 14.59 7.54
CA ASN A 56 20.01 16.00 7.17
C ASN A 56 18.73 16.59 7.79
N HIS A 57 18.07 15.89 8.72
CA HIS A 57 16.87 16.34 9.41
C HIS A 57 15.70 16.72 8.48
N HIS A 58 15.54 15.97 7.38
CA HIS A 58 14.44 16.16 6.45
C HIS A 58 13.10 15.70 7.06
N ARG A 59 12.00 16.24 6.52
CA ARG A 59 10.65 16.04 7.03
C ARG A 59 9.69 15.59 5.94
N PHE A 60 9.42 14.30 5.86
CA PHE A 60 8.43 13.73 4.94
C PHE A 60 7.90 12.39 5.45
N VAL A 61 6.85 11.89 4.81
CA VAL A 61 6.27 10.59 5.11
C VAL A 61 6.65 9.59 4.01
N LEU A 62 7.34 8.52 4.37
CA LEU A 62 7.61 7.40 3.48
C LEU A 62 6.60 6.28 3.75
N VAL A 63 5.82 5.92 2.74
CA VAL A 63 4.89 4.80 2.78
C VAL A 63 5.52 3.60 2.09
N VAL A 64 5.80 2.55 2.86
CA VAL A 64 6.33 1.30 2.34
C VAL A 64 5.18 0.34 2.06
N LEU A 65 5.01 -0.04 0.81
CA LEU A 65 4.01 -1.01 0.37
C LEU A 65 4.60 -2.41 0.49
N ASP A 66 4.44 -3.02 1.68
CA ASP A 66 4.99 -4.31 2.02
C ASP A 66 3.99 -5.43 1.71
N ASN A 67 4.12 -5.99 0.51
CA ASN A 67 3.34 -7.15 0.10
C ASN A 67 4.08 -8.49 0.28
N MET A 68 5.27 -8.45 0.91
CA MET A 68 6.13 -9.58 1.26
C MET A 68 6.67 -10.35 0.05
N VAL A 69 6.70 -9.75 -1.13
CA VAL A 69 7.14 -10.42 -2.36
C VAL A 69 7.47 -9.40 -3.45
N THR A 70 8.45 -9.69 -4.30
CA THR A 70 8.72 -8.90 -5.51
C THR A 70 7.69 -9.24 -6.58
N ALA A 71 6.47 -8.66 -6.44
CA ALA A 71 5.30 -9.10 -7.21
C ALA A 71 5.39 -8.76 -8.69
N MET A 72 5.90 -7.58 -9.05
CA MET A 72 5.89 -7.04 -10.41
C MET A 72 6.66 -7.90 -11.41
N THR A 73 7.74 -8.52 -10.99
CA THR A 73 8.63 -9.33 -11.85
C THR A 73 8.37 -10.83 -11.79
N GLY A 74 7.37 -11.28 -11.04
CA GLY A 74 6.98 -12.69 -11.00
C GLY A 74 6.92 -13.32 -9.60
N HIS A 75 6.75 -12.51 -8.56
CA HIS A 75 6.59 -12.96 -7.17
C HIS A 75 7.85 -13.63 -6.57
N GLN A 76 9.03 -13.11 -6.91
CA GLN A 76 10.28 -13.55 -6.30
C GLN A 76 10.30 -13.21 -4.80
N PRO A 77 11.04 -13.97 -3.98
CA PRO A 77 11.28 -13.61 -2.58
C PRO A 77 11.93 -12.22 -2.45
N SER A 78 11.57 -11.48 -1.41
CA SER A 78 12.23 -10.23 -1.00
C SER A 78 12.90 -10.41 0.36
N PRO A 79 13.91 -9.61 0.72
CA PRO A 79 14.61 -9.74 2.00
C PRO A 79 13.70 -9.61 3.23
N GLY A 80 12.66 -8.78 3.16
CA GLY A 80 11.68 -8.58 4.24
C GLY A 80 10.53 -9.58 4.27
N ARG A 81 10.59 -10.64 3.48
CA ARG A 81 9.54 -11.65 3.44
C ARG A 81 9.42 -12.39 4.76
N ASP A 82 8.19 -12.57 5.23
CA ASP A 82 7.91 -13.46 6.35
C ASP A 82 8.27 -14.92 5.97
N ALA A 83 9.21 -15.51 6.71
CA ALA A 83 9.67 -16.88 6.47
C ALA A 83 8.56 -17.94 6.67
N SER A 84 7.51 -17.60 7.43
CA SER A 84 6.36 -18.48 7.65
C SER A 84 5.42 -18.59 6.44
N LEU A 85 5.53 -17.67 5.45
CA LEU A 85 4.70 -17.73 4.25
C LEU A 85 5.07 -18.93 3.39
N PRO A 86 4.07 -19.59 2.76
CA PRO A 86 4.30 -20.72 1.89
C PRO A 86 5.33 -20.37 0.80
N GLN A 87 6.25 -21.29 0.55
CA GLN A 87 7.26 -21.17 -0.49
C GLN A 87 6.99 -22.15 -1.62
N ALA A 88 7.49 -21.82 -2.81
CA ALA A 88 7.46 -22.79 -3.91
C ALA A 88 8.31 -24.01 -3.56
N PRO A 89 7.90 -25.23 -3.99
CA PRO A 89 8.69 -26.43 -3.79
C PRO A 89 10.13 -26.26 -4.32
N GLY A 90 11.12 -26.70 -3.55
CA GLY A 90 12.54 -26.58 -3.92
C GLY A 90 13.18 -25.22 -3.65
N THR A 91 12.47 -24.26 -3.08
CA THR A 91 13.06 -23.00 -2.64
C THR A 91 13.93 -23.23 -1.40
N PRO A 92 15.21 -22.80 -1.38
CA PRO A 92 16.06 -22.90 -0.19
C PRO A 92 15.46 -22.12 1.00
N PRO A 93 15.80 -22.49 2.25
CA PRO A 93 15.42 -21.70 3.41
C PRO A 93 15.88 -20.25 3.26
N LEU A 94 14.96 -19.31 3.48
CA LEU A 94 15.23 -17.88 3.37
C LEU A 94 15.35 -17.27 4.77
N THR A 95 16.35 -16.41 4.95
CA THR A 95 16.46 -15.56 6.14
C THR A 95 15.62 -14.30 5.91
N SER A 96 14.68 -14.04 6.81
CA SER A 96 13.91 -12.81 6.80
C SER A 96 14.66 -11.72 7.54
N ILE A 97 14.68 -10.52 6.94
CA ILE A 97 15.24 -9.31 7.57
C ILE A 97 14.07 -8.49 8.11
N ASP A 98 14.13 -8.13 9.40
CA ASP A 98 13.14 -7.26 10.00
C ASP A 98 13.26 -5.84 9.44
N MET A 99 12.33 -5.47 8.58
CA MET A 99 12.29 -4.17 7.92
C MET A 99 12.16 -3.02 8.92
N GLU A 100 11.33 -3.16 9.95
CA GLU A 100 11.13 -2.13 10.96
C GLU A 100 12.40 -1.92 11.78
N ALA A 101 13.07 -3.01 12.17
CA ALA A 101 14.34 -2.94 12.89
C ALA A 101 15.43 -2.24 12.06
N VAL A 102 15.53 -2.53 10.77
CA VAL A 102 16.49 -1.87 9.86
C VAL A 102 16.19 -0.37 9.74
N ILE A 103 14.92 0.01 9.51
CA ILE A 103 14.53 1.42 9.39
C ILE A 103 14.81 2.16 10.71
N ARG A 104 14.50 1.56 11.84
CA ARG A 104 14.77 2.11 13.16
C ARG A 104 16.28 2.29 13.42
N ALA A 105 17.10 1.33 12.99
CA ALA A 105 18.56 1.41 13.09
C ALA A 105 19.16 2.55 12.26
N LEU A 106 18.49 3.01 11.21
CA LEU A 106 18.84 4.20 10.44
C LEU A 106 18.50 5.52 11.14
N GLY A 107 17.86 5.48 12.33
CA GLY A 107 17.51 6.65 13.11
C GLY A 107 16.09 7.19 12.92
N VAL A 108 15.22 6.47 12.21
CA VAL A 108 13.80 6.85 12.12
C VAL A 108 13.10 6.58 13.44
N GLU A 109 12.56 7.61 14.06
CA GLU A 109 11.87 7.53 15.36
C GLU A 109 10.38 7.14 15.21
N HIS A 110 9.69 7.73 14.21
CA HIS A 110 8.27 7.49 13.98
C HIS A 110 8.04 6.42 12.90
N ILE A 111 7.73 5.21 13.35
CA ILE A 111 7.43 4.05 12.47
C ILE A 111 6.11 3.44 12.91
N GLN A 112 5.19 3.21 11.97
CA GLN A 112 3.94 2.52 12.22
C GLN A 112 3.68 1.45 11.16
N THR A 113 3.37 0.24 11.60
CA THR A 113 2.97 -0.87 10.72
C THR A 113 1.46 -1.04 10.77
N VAL A 114 0.80 -0.97 9.61
CA VAL A 114 -0.66 -1.06 9.47
C VAL A 114 -1.04 -2.02 8.35
N ARG A 115 -2.24 -2.61 8.44
CA ARG A 115 -2.84 -3.31 7.31
C ARG A 115 -3.49 -2.31 6.36
N PRO A 116 -3.09 -2.24 5.06
CA PRO A 116 -3.62 -1.27 4.11
C PRO A 116 -5.12 -1.43 3.84
N THR A 117 -5.66 -2.63 4.06
CA THR A 117 -7.10 -2.91 3.94
C THR A 117 -7.94 -2.40 5.12
N ASN A 118 -7.33 -1.88 6.19
CA ASN A 118 -8.03 -1.24 7.31
C ASN A 118 -7.91 0.29 7.17
N LEU A 119 -8.88 0.92 6.49
CA LEU A 119 -8.83 2.35 6.17
C LEU A 119 -8.77 3.24 7.42
N LYS A 120 -9.44 2.84 8.51
CA LYS A 120 -9.40 3.59 9.77
C LYS A 120 -7.98 3.65 10.33
N LYS A 121 -7.29 2.51 10.39
CA LYS A 121 -5.90 2.44 10.89
C LYS A 121 -4.91 3.17 9.98
N VAL A 122 -5.10 3.09 8.67
CA VAL A 122 -4.30 3.86 7.71
C VAL A 122 -4.48 5.37 7.95
N ALA A 123 -5.71 5.84 8.11
CA ALA A 123 -5.99 7.25 8.37
C ALA A 123 -5.39 7.73 9.71
N GLU A 124 -5.48 6.92 10.78
CA GLU A 124 -4.87 7.21 12.08
C GLU A 124 -3.33 7.33 11.95
N ALA A 125 -2.69 6.35 11.30
CA ALA A 125 -1.24 6.35 11.08
C ALA A 125 -0.78 7.53 10.22
N THR A 126 -1.56 7.87 9.18
CA THR A 126 -1.26 9.02 8.32
C THR A 126 -1.29 10.33 9.10
N ARG A 127 -2.30 10.54 9.95
CA ARG A 127 -2.37 11.76 10.79
C ARG A 127 -1.18 11.83 11.73
N ALA A 128 -0.88 10.75 12.45
CA ALA A 128 0.26 10.72 13.37
C ALA A 128 1.61 10.97 12.64
N ALA A 129 1.77 10.45 11.41
CA ALA A 129 2.96 10.70 10.61
C ALA A 129 3.06 12.15 10.14
N LEU A 130 1.94 12.82 9.87
CA LEU A 130 1.91 14.23 9.50
C LEU A 130 2.25 15.17 10.67
N ASP A 131 1.89 14.77 11.89
CA ASP A 131 2.15 15.53 13.10
C ASP A 131 3.61 15.41 13.59
N HIS A 132 4.33 14.38 13.16
CA HIS A 132 5.73 14.15 13.54
C HIS A 132 6.68 15.13 12.82
N ASP A 133 7.65 15.67 13.57
CA ASP A 133 8.69 16.54 13.04
C ASP A 133 9.95 15.74 12.68
N GLY A 134 10.04 15.31 11.44
CA GLY A 134 11.11 14.46 10.92
C GLY A 134 10.62 13.46 9.87
N VAL A 135 11.47 12.49 9.56
CA VAL A 135 11.11 11.38 8.69
C VAL A 135 10.16 10.43 9.41
N SER A 136 8.98 10.24 8.86
CA SER A 136 8.01 9.24 9.33
C SER A 136 7.91 8.10 8.33
N VAL A 137 7.79 6.86 8.83
CA VAL A 137 7.61 5.68 7.97
C VAL A 137 6.32 4.95 8.33
N ILE A 138 5.47 4.74 7.33
CA ILE A 138 4.27 3.89 7.45
C ILE A 138 4.50 2.62 6.65
N ILE A 139 4.56 1.47 7.31
CA ILE A 139 4.68 0.17 6.67
C ILE A 139 3.28 -0.39 6.45
N CYS A 140 2.80 -0.35 5.21
CA CYS A 140 1.53 -0.95 4.81
C CYS A 140 1.74 -2.43 4.50
N ARG A 141 1.58 -3.29 5.52
CA ARG A 141 1.92 -4.72 5.44
C ARG A 141 0.68 -5.58 5.26
N GLU A 142 0.60 -6.26 4.12
CA GLU A 142 -0.36 -7.33 3.86
C GLU A 142 0.13 -8.23 2.72
N PRO A 143 0.13 -9.57 2.89
CA PRO A 143 0.59 -10.48 1.84
C PRO A 143 -0.12 -10.25 0.51
N CYS A 144 0.63 -10.31 -0.60
CA CYS A 144 0.08 -10.14 -1.95
C CYS A 144 -1.09 -11.12 -2.19
N PRO A 145 -2.32 -10.64 -2.41
CA PRO A 145 -3.47 -11.53 -2.53
C PRO A 145 -3.42 -12.43 -3.77
N LEU A 146 -2.77 -11.97 -4.85
CA LEU A 146 -2.59 -12.77 -6.05
C LEU A 146 -1.60 -13.92 -5.81
N HIS A 147 -0.51 -13.64 -5.09
CA HIS A 147 0.46 -14.66 -4.69
C HIS A 147 -0.16 -15.69 -3.76
N MET A 148 -0.90 -15.23 -2.74
CA MET A 148 -1.61 -16.11 -1.82
C MET A 148 -2.65 -16.99 -2.50
N ARG A 149 -3.37 -16.49 -3.51
CA ARG A 149 -4.30 -17.32 -4.31
C ARG A 149 -3.61 -18.43 -5.11
N ARG A 150 -2.35 -18.23 -5.53
CA ARG A 150 -1.56 -19.26 -6.22
C ARG A 150 -1.06 -20.33 -5.26
N LEU A 151 -0.68 -19.94 -4.03
CA LEU A 151 -0.12 -20.84 -3.03
C LEU A 151 -1.20 -21.58 -2.22
N SER A 152 -2.28 -20.92 -1.87
CA SER A 152 -3.41 -21.51 -1.17
C SER A 152 -4.63 -21.54 -2.09
N LYS A 153 -5.27 -22.69 -2.23
CA LYS A 153 -6.51 -22.82 -3.02
C LYS A 153 -7.73 -22.18 -2.33
N ALA A 154 -7.53 -21.48 -1.20
CA ALA A 154 -8.60 -20.82 -0.46
C ALA A 154 -9.17 -19.64 -1.25
N LYS A 155 -10.46 -19.70 -1.55
CA LYS A 155 -11.20 -18.62 -2.19
C LYS A 155 -11.75 -17.68 -1.11
N LYS A 156 -11.42 -16.38 -1.18
CA LYS A 156 -12.13 -15.36 -0.41
C LYS A 156 -13.49 -15.07 -1.05
N PRO A 157 -14.53 -14.72 -0.27
CA PRO A 157 -15.82 -14.34 -0.83
C PRO A 157 -15.64 -13.10 -1.72
N VAL A 158 -16.22 -13.11 -2.91
CA VAL A 158 -16.31 -11.93 -3.76
C VAL A 158 -17.37 -10.98 -3.23
N PHE A 159 -17.23 -9.69 -3.56
CA PHE A 159 -18.20 -8.69 -3.18
C PHE A 159 -19.15 -8.39 -4.35
N GLY A 160 -20.37 -8.01 -4.04
CA GLY A 160 -21.38 -7.58 -5.01
C GLY A 160 -22.14 -6.38 -4.49
N ILE A 161 -22.99 -5.83 -5.34
CA ILE A 161 -23.80 -4.65 -5.03
C ILE A 161 -25.23 -5.09 -4.72
N ASN A 162 -25.74 -4.65 -3.56
CA ASN A 162 -27.14 -4.75 -3.23
C ASN A 162 -27.88 -3.59 -3.92
N GLU A 163 -28.72 -3.92 -4.91
CA GLU A 163 -29.43 -2.92 -5.74
C GLU A 163 -30.43 -2.09 -4.93
N GLU A 164 -31.04 -2.65 -3.90
CA GLU A 164 -32.00 -1.93 -3.05
C GLU A 164 -31.36 -0.82 -2.23
N ARG A 165 -30.04 -0.97 -1.92
CA ARG A 165 -29.26 0.00 -1.14
C ARG A 165 -28.41 0.92 -2.00
N CYS A 166 -28.16 0.54 -3.23
CA CYS A 166 -27.33 1.32 -4.15
C CYS A 166 -28.11 2.49 -4.74
N VAL A 167 -27.69 3.70 -4.41
CA VAL A 167 -28.27 4.94 -4.94
C VAL A 167 -27.50 5.47 -6.18
N ASN A 168 -26.65 4.66 -6.77
CA ASN A 168 -25.83 5.01 -7.94
C ASN A 168 -25.03 6.33 -7.78
N CYS A 169 -24.51 6.60 -6.60
CA CYS A 169 -23.69 7.80 -6.32
C CYS A 169 -22.28 7.77 -6.95
N HIS A 170 -21.87 6.65 -7.50
CA HIS A 170 -20.58 6.39 -8.18
C HIS A 170 -19.32 6.58 -7.33
N THR A 171 -19.41 6.90 -6.04
CA THR A 171 -18.25 7.08 -5.14
C THR A 171 -17.25 5.93 -5.23
N CYS A 172 -17.73 4.68 -5.34
CA CYS A 172 -16.87 3.50 -5.46
C CYS A 172 -16.09 3.43 -6.79
N VAL A 173 -16.56 4.09 -7.83
CA VAL A 173 -15.88 4.16 -9.14
C VAL A 173 -14.96 5.37 -9.20
N ASP A 174 -15.47 6.54 -8.79
CA ASP A 174 -14.79 7.82 -9.00
C ASP A 174 -13.63 8.05 -7.99
N THR A 175 -13.77 7.55 -6.77
CA THR A 175 -12.80 7.84 -5.70
C THR A 175 -11.97 6.64 -5.26
N PHE A 176 -12.41 5.39 -5.53
CA PHE A 176 -11.70 4.21 -5.06
C PHE A 176 -10.80 3.55 -6.13
N GLY A 177 -11.18 3.64 -7.41
CA GLY A 177 -10.35 3.19 -8.53
C GLY A 177 -10.05 1.68 -8.57
N CYS A 178 -10.88 0.83 -7.98
CA CYS A 178 -10.69 -0.62 -8.04
C CYS A 178 -11.02 -1.17 -9.44
N PRO A 179 -10.14 -1.97 -10.06
CA PRO A 179 -10.35 -2.50 -11.42
C PRO A 179 -11.52 -3.47 -11.53
N ALA A 180 -12.01 -4.02 -10.41
CA ALA A 180 -13.18 -4.90 -10.42
C ALA A 180 -14.51 -4.16 -10.62
N PHE A 181 -14.55 -2.84 -10.43
CA PHE A 181 -15.75 -2.08 -10.72
C PHE A 181 -15.94 -1.87 -12.21
N GLN A 182 -17.18 -2.04 -12.65
CA GLN A 182 -17.63 -1.78 -14.01
C GLN A 182 -18.84 -0.86 -13.96
N LEU A 183 -18.86 0.14 -14.85
CA LEU A 183 -20.01 1.01 -15.07
C LEU A 183 -20.62 0.65 -16.43
N ARG A 184 -21.84 0.13 -16.42
CA ARG A 184 -22.60 -0.22 -17.63
C ARG A 184 -24.00 0.41 -17.55
N ASP A 185 -24.39 1.16 -18.56
CA ASP A 185 -25.69 1.84 -18.63
C ASP A 185 -26.03 2.63 -17.36
N GLY A 186 -25.03 3.32 -16.80
CA GLY A 186 -25.18 4.11 -15.57
C GLY A 186 -25.29 3.29 -14.28
N LYS A 187 -25.22 1.95 -14.33
CA LYS A 187 -25.23 1.08 -13.17
C LYS A 187 -23.85 0.56 -12.85
N VAL A 188 -23.51 0.55 -11.55
CA VAL A 188 -22.25 0.02 -11.05
C VAL A 188 -22.40 -1.47 -10.78
N SER A 189 -21.44 -2.27 -11.24
CA SER A 189 -21.33 -3.69 -10.94
C SER A 189 -19.91 -4.06 -10.52
N ILE A 190 -19.73 -5.24 -9.92
CA ILE A 190 -18.40 -5.77 -9.51
C ILE A 190 -18.17 -7.06 -10.30
N ASP A 191 -17.08 -7.09 -11.05
CA ASP A 191 -16.64 -8.28 -11.76
C ASP A 191 -16.10 -9.33 -10.76
N PRO A 192 -16.75 -10.49 -10.61
CA PRO A 192 -16.34 -11.52 -9.65
C PRO A 192 -14.99 -12.17 -10.00
N VAL A 193 -14.56 -12.09 -11.27
CA VAL A 193 -13.27 -12.64 -11.71
C VAL A 193 -12.12 -11.75 -11.23
N GLN A 194 -12.30 -10.44 -11.28
CA GLN A 194 -11.31 -9.46 -10.85
C GLN A 194 -11.36 -9.18 -9.34
N CYS A 195 -12.48 -9.45 -8.69
CA CYS A 195 -12.63 -9.21 -7.24
C CYS A 195 -11.76 -10.16 -6.43
N ILE A 196 -10.83 -9.62 -5.63
CA ILE A 196 -9.94 -10.37 -4.74
C ILE A 196 -10.50 -10.52 -3.31
N GLY A 197 -11.70 -10.01 -3.03
CA GLY A 197 -12.34 -10.14 -1.72
C GLY A 197 -11.67 -9.35 -0.59
N CYS A 198 -11.02 -8.21 -0.88
CA CYS A 198 -10.29 -7.42 0.12
C CYS A 198 -11.18 -6.60 1.07
N ALA A 199 -12.46 -6.45 0.77
CA ALA A 199 -13.47 -5.72 1.56
C ALA A 199 -13.24 -4.20 1.70
N VAL A 200 -12.26 -3.60 1.04
CA VAL A 200 -11.99 -2.15 1.14
C VAL A 200 -13.16 -1.34 0.57
N CYS A 201 -13.72 -1.77 -0.55
CA CYS A 201 -14.87 -1.11 -1.17
C CYS A 201 -16.11 -1.05 -0.27
N ALA A 202 -16.30 -2.04 0.59
CA ALA A 202 -17.40 -2.03 1.56
C ALA A 202 -17.23 -0.93 2.63
N GLN A 203 -15.99 -0.55 2.96
CA GLN A 203 -15.69 0.54 3.89
C GLN A 203 -15.85 1.93 3.24
N VAL A 204 -15.75 2.00 1.92
CA VAL A 204 -15.88 3.26 1.14
C VAL A 204 -17.34 3.57 0.82
N CYS A 205 -18.20 2.56 0.71
CA CYS A 205 -19.59 2.76 0.30
C CYS A 205 -20.43 3.47 1.38
N PRO A 206 -20.90 4.71 1.16
CA PRO A 206 -21.64 5.47 2.17
C PRO A 206 -23.00 4.83 2.49
N ASN A 207 -23.57 4.09 1.55
CA ASN A 207 -24.89 3.45 1.70
C ASN A 207 -24.81 1.98 2.14
N ASN A 208 -23.60 1.49 2.46
CA ASN A 208 -23.40 0.07 2.79
C ASN A 208 -24.04 -0.89 1.76
N ALA A 209 -24.01 -0.54 0.48
CA ALA A 209 -24.58 -1.34 -0.60
C ALA A 209 -23.64 -2.45 -1.08
N ILE A 210 -22.35 -2.40 -0.73
CA ILE A 210 -21.35 -3.39 -1.16
C ILE A 210 -21.24 -4.47 -0.08
N ARG A 211 -21.55 -5.72 -0.44
CA ARG A 211 -21.62 -6.85 0.49
C ARG A 211 -20.94 -8.09 -0.08
N PRO A 212 -20.42 -9.00 0.80
CA PRO A 212 -19.98 -10.32 0.36
C PRO A 212 -21.11 -11.06 -0.35
N GLN A 213 -20.82 -11.66 -1.49
CA GLN A 213 -21.71 -12.62 -2.15
C GLN A 213 -21.49 -14.02 -1.54
N LYS A 214 -22.59 -14.76 -1.35
CA LYS A 214 -22.56 -16.15 -0.90
C LYS A 214 -22.11 -17.09 -2.02
#